data_1b6f4f8230d0bdaba26950cda8d093a8
#
_entry.id   1b6f4f8230d0bdaba26950cda8d093a8
#
_cell.length_a   1.000
_cell.length_b   1.000
_cell.length_c   1.000
_cell.angle_alpha   90.00
_cell.angle_beta   90.00
_cell.angle_gamma   90.00
#
_symmetry.space_group_name_H-M   'P 1'
#
loop_
_entity.id
_entity.type
_entity.pdbx_description
1 polymer ?
#
loop_
_entity_poly.entity_id
_entity_poly.type
_entity_poly.pdbx_seq_one_letter_code
_entity_poly.pdbx_strand_id
1 'polypeptide(L)'
;MILLTAFLEIVRDWRTTFPRKRSTRRALRQAVGSLVCLGRRTLSRIIWTNGDQQRSWGSEYLLHSRCRWEPQRLFTPILKRALPYCTGRYIGVAADDTRLHKTGRCIEQAFFQRDPLSPPFHVNLMLGLRFLQASLLVPLYRRSKVGTRALPIRFQEASRVKRPGRKAPAEEWKLYRAAARQYNLSQKFVTMMKDLRLALDSAGASLKILVMAVDGSFCNRTVFAALVKGVEVIARARKDAVLCFRAAAGCRRFYDTKKFTPEAVRQDASVPWQECKLFYGGKRRRIRFKDLNRVYWQGGARKRTLRLLVVAPTPYRKRNSGGFYYRQPAYLLCTELQGHATALLQIYFDRWQIEVNHREEKDTLGVGQAQLWNPISVPKQPVLAVAAYSALLLASLQAFGAERGQAYAPLPKWRRHARRPSCLDLIALLRKEMVENPGKVAHLDLKPTFERFTAAAAA
;
A
#
# COMPACT_ATOMS: atom_id res chain seq x y z
N MET A 1 4.15 20.56 18.87
CA MET A 1 3.90 20.70 17.40
C MET A 1 2.47 20.25 17.13
N ILE A 2 1.69 21.00 16.34
CA ILE A 2 0.34 20.59 15.93
C ILE A 2 0.39 19.80 14.62
N LEU A 3 -0.67 19.03 14.33
CA LEU A 3 -0.76 18.16 13.14
C LEU A 3 -0.58 18.96 11.84
N LEU A 4 -1.25 20.11 11.74
CA LEU A 4 -1.17 20.98 10.57
C LEU A 4 0.27 21.45 10.29
N THR A 5 1.03 21.85 11.31
CA THR A 5 2.44 22.26 11.15
C THR A 5 3.28 21.10 10.65
N ALA A 6 3.18 19.92 11.29
CA ALA A 6 3.93 18.73 10.88
C ALA A 6 3.57 18.31 9.44
N PHE A 7 2.29 18.39 9.08
CA PHE A 7 1.86 18.09 7.70
C PHE A 7 2.46 19.09 6.69
N LEU A 8 2.37 20.38 6.96
CA LEU A 8 2.90 21.43 6.07
C LEU A 8 4.42 21.34 5.91
N GLU A 9 5.16 20.94 6.95
CA GLU A 9 6.60 20.72 6.88
C GLU A 9 6.96 19.55 5.93
N ILE A 10 6.19 18.44 5.97
CA ILE A 10 6.42 17.30 5.06
C ILE A 10 6.15 17.70 3.61
N VAL A 11 4.99 18.32 3.35
CA VAL A 11 4.58 18.64 1.99
C VAL A 11 5.34 19.84 1.39
N ARG A 12 6.01 20.67 2.20
CA ARG A 12 6.91 21.71 1.75
C ARG A 12 8.06 21.14 0.93
N ASP A 13 8.53 19.95 1.25
CA ASP A 13 9.60 19.27 0.52
C ASP A 13 9.17 18.86 -0.90
N TRP A 14 7.87 18.88 -1.23
CA TRP A 14 7.36 18.65 -2.58
C TRP A 14 7.76 19.77 -3.57
N ARG A 15 8.31 20.89 -3.07
CA ARG A 15 8.75 22.01 -3.91
C ARG A 15 9.67 21.55 -5.04
N THR A 16 10.55 20.61 -4.79
CA THR A 16 11.49 20.08 -5.78
C THR A 16 10.85 19.21 -6.86
N THR A 17 9.60 18.79 -6.65
CA THR A 17 8.84 17.98 -7.61
C THR A 17 8.21 18.84 -8.72
N PHE A 18 7.92 20.10 -8.44
CA PHE A 18 7.21 20.98 -9.35
C PHE A 18 8.14 22.03 -9.98
N PRO A 19 7.95 22.35 -11.29
CA PRO A 19 8.87 23.26 -12.00
C PRO A 19 8.77 24.73 -11.55
N ARG A 20 7.65 25.13 -10.95
CA ARG A 20 7.39 26.53 -10.57
C ARG A 20 6.75 26.63 -9.19
N LYS A 21 7.07 27.69 -8.42
CA LYS A 21 6.46 27.98 -7.10
C LYS A 21 4.92 27.99 -7.13
N ARG A 22 4.32 28.54 -8.21
CA ARG A 22 2.85 28.57 -8.39
C ARG A 22 2.26 27.16 -8.51
N SER A 23 2.95 26.25 -9.23
CA SER A 23 2.51 24.86 -9.35
C SER A 23 2.62 24.12 -8.01
N THR A 24 3.69 24.33 -7.26
CA THR A 24 3.84 23.81 -5.89
C THR A 24 2.69 24.27 -5.00
N ARG A 25 2.42 25.60 -4.93
CA ARG A 25 1.34 26.15 -4.11
C ARG A 25 -0.02 25.53 -4.47
N ARG A 26 -0.27 25.34 -5.78
CA ARG A 26 -1.49 24.72 -6.28
C ARG A 26 -1.60 23.25 -5.86
N ALA A 27 -0.52 22.50 -5.95
CA ALA A 27 -0.48 21.10 -5.49
C ALA A 27 -0.73 21.01 -3.97
N LEU A 28 -0.14 21.90 -3.18
CA LEU A 28 -0.35 21.94 -1.73
C LEU A 28 -1.81 22.27 -1.38
N ARG A 29 -2.43 23.26 -2.06
CA ARG A 29 -3.86 23.56 -1.88
C ARG A 29 -4.73 22.36 -2.21
N GLN A 30 -4.49 21.69 -3.32
CA GLN A 30 -5.25 20.49 -3.70
C GLN A 30 -5.02 19.33 -2.72
N ALA A 31 -3.81 19.16 -2.20
CA ALA A 31 -3.52 18.17 -1.17
C ALA A 31 -4.34 18.44 0.11
N VAL A 32 -4.27 19.67 0.65
CA VAL A 32 -5.08 20.07 1.82
C VAL A 32 -6.55 19.89 1.53
N GLY A 33 -7.04 20.47 0.42
CA GLY A 33 -8.44 20.40 0.02
C GLY A 33 -8.96 18.98 -0.12
N SER A 34 -8.15 18.05 -0.65
CA SER A 34 -8.54 16.63 -0.78
C SER A 34 -8.72 15.94 0.57
N LEU A 35 -7.94 16.31 1.58
CA LEU A 35 -8.03 15.76 2.93
C LEU A 35 -9.25 16.32 3.68
N VAL A 36 -9.48 17.63 3.59
CA VAL A 36 -10.52 18.31 4.39
C VAL A 36 -11.87 18.42 3.69
N CYS A 37 -11.96 18.09 2.40
CA CYS A 37 -13.20 18.13 1.61
C CYS A 37 -14.31 17.28 2.25
N LEU A 38 -15.52 17.81 2.26
CA LEU A 38 -16.73 17.08 2.64
C LEU A 38 -17.41 16.47 1.41
N GLY A 39 -17.90 15.25 1.54
CA GLY A 39 -18.58 14.53 0.47
C GLY A 39 -17.63 14.05 -0.64
N ARG A 40 -18.12 14.03 -1.89
CA ARG A 40 -17.39 13.47 -3.04
C ARG A 40 -16.16 14.33 -3.43
N ARG A 41 -14.98 13.71 -3.58
CA ARG A 41 -13.71 14.40 -3.89
C ARG A 41 -13.52 14.59 -5.40
N THR A 42 -14.43 15.30 -6.06
CA THR A 42 -14.19 15.80 -7.41
C THR A 42 -13.20 16.95 -7.36
N LEU A 43 -12.47 17.21 -8.45
CA LEU A 43 -11.53 18.33 -8.47
C LEU A 43 -12.24 19.67 -8.26
N SER A 44 -13.43 19.86 -8.86
CA SER A 44 -14.27 21.03 -8.64
C SER A 44 -14.65 21.23 -7.15
N ARG A 45 -14.99 20.14 -6.45
CA ARG A 45 -15.32 20.21 -5.03
C ARG A 45 -14.10 20.52 -4.16
N ILE A 46 -12.92 20.01 -4.54
CA ILE A 46 -11.66 20.36 -3.88
C ILE A 46 -11.35 21.86 -4.06
N ILE A 47 -11.53 22.39 -5.27
CA ILE A 47 -11.37 23.83 -5.56
C ILE A 47 -12.35 24.65 -4.72
N TRP A 48 -13.61 24.25 -4.69
CA TRP A 48 -14.64 24.86 -3.84
C TRP A 48 -14.24 24.84 -2.35
N THR A 49 -13.76 23.69 -1.85
CA THR A 49 -13.32 23.54 -0.46
C THR A 49 -12.20 24.52 -0.11
N ASN A 50 -11.33 24.84 -1.06
CA ASN A 50 -10.23 25.78 -0.91
C ASN A 50 -10.66 27.26 -0.95
N GLY A 51 -11.93 27.57 -1.21
CA GLY A 51 -12.43 28.94 -1.33
C GLY A 51 -12.10 29.62 -2.66
N ASP A 52 -11.81 28.84 -3.71
CA ASP A 52 -11.38 29.34 -5.02
C ASP A 52 -12.55 29.48 -6.04
N GLN A 53 -13.79 29.68 -5.56
CA GLN A 53 -14.99 29.75 -6.41
C GLN A 53 -14.94 30.88 -7.44
N GLN A 54 -14.34 32.01 -7.08
CA GLN A 54 -14.24 33.21 -7.90
C GLN A 54 -12.99 33.26 -8.77
N ARG A 55 -12.15 32.20 -8.74
CA ARG A 55 -10.94 32.13 -9.54
C ARG A 55 -11.14 31.27 -10.81
N SER A 56 -10.27 31.46 -11.79
CA SER A 56 -10.22 30.58 -12.95
C SER A 56 -9.81 29.16 -12.54
N TRP A 57 -10.70 28.18 -12.71
CA TRP A 57 -10.47 26.79 -12.37
C TRP A 57 -9.56 26.07 -13.38
N GLY A 58 -9.44 26.61 -14.60
CA GLY A 58 -8.62 25.99 -15.64
C GLY A 58 -7.20 25.71 -15.19
N SER A 59 -6.59 26.63 -14.44
CA SER A 59 -5.24 26.48 -13.94
C SER A 59 -5.08 25.32 -12.92
N GLU A 60 -6.12 24.99 -12.18
CA GLU A 60 -6.12 23.86 -11.23
C GLU A 60 -6.14 22.51 -11.96
N TYR A 61 -6.91 22.41 -13.05
CA TYR A 61 -6.90 21.23 -13.93
C TYR A 61 -5.59 21.09 -14.69
N LEU A 62 -4.98 22.21 -15.12
CA LEU A 62 -3.69 22.22 -15.82
C LEU A 62 -2.51 21.71 -14.97
N LEU A 63 -2.65 21.71 -13.63
CA LEU A 63 -1.67 21.08 -12.76
C LEU A 63 -1.47 19.59 -13.11
N HIS A 64 -2.54 18.90 -13.46
CA HIS A 64 -2.48 17.47 -13.77
C HIS A 64 -2.23 17.19 -15.25
N SER A 65 -2.77 18.02 -16.17
CA SER A 65 -2.71 17.76 -17.61
C SER A 65 -1.48 18.33 -18.32
N ARG A 66 -1.03 19.54 -17.97
CA ARG A 66 0.07 20.24 -18.65
C ARG A 66 1.33 20.44 -17.83
N CYS A 67 1.19 20.51 -16.50
CA CYS A 67 2.36 20.69 -15.65
C CYS A 67 3.25 19.44 -15.68
N ARG A 68 4.53 19.60 -15.98
CA ARG A 68 5.51 18.51 -16.01
C ARG A 68 6.04 18.27 -14.60
N TRP A 69 5.58 17.20 -13.98
CA TRP A 69 6.04 16.73 -12.67
C TRP A 69 5.90 15.21 -12.56
N GLU A 70 6.83 14.61 -11.82
CA GLU A 70 6.89 13.16 -11.62
C GLU A 70 6.12 12.79 -10.34
N PRO A 71 4.98 12.09 -10.45
CA PRO A 71 4.12 11.81 -9.30
C PRO A 71 4.79 11.02 -8.19
N GLN A 72 5.68 10.09 -8.51
CA GLN A 72 6.31 9.23 -7.51
C GLN A 72 7.31 10.00 -6.62
N ARG A 73 7.80 11.16 -7.06
CA ARG A 73 8.68 12.04 -6.27
C ARG A 73 8.00 12.61 -5.03
N LEU A 74 6.67 12.68 -5.00
CA LEU A 74 5.92 13.11 -3.81
C LEU A 74 6.15 12.20 -2.60
N PHE A 75 6.45 10.93 -2.83
CA PHE A 75 6.71 9.96 -1.76
C PHE A 75 8.15 10.00 -1.23
N THR A 76 9.09 10.64 -1.92
CA THR A 76 10.50 10.70 -1.50
C THR A 76 10.68 11.32 -0.11
N PRO A 77 10.15 12.52 0.21
CA PRO A 77 10.29 13.10 1.54
C PRO A 77 9.56 12.28 2.61
N ILE A 78 8.43 11.64 2.27
CA ILE A 78 7.69 10.77 3.18
C ILE A 78 8.57 9.57 3.56
N LEU A 79 9.18 8.90 2.57
CA LEU A 79 10.07 7.77 2.80
C LEU A 79 11.26 8.18 3.69
N LYS A 80 11.98 9.26 3.33
CA LYS A 80 13.14 9.75 4.10
C LYS A 80 12.78 10.02 5.56
N ARG A 81 11.68 10.73 5.81
CA ARG A 81 11.23 11.09 7.16
C ARG A 81 10.65 9.91 7.96
N ALA A 82 10.18 8.84 7.28
CA ALA A 82 9.63 7.64 7.91
C ALA A 82 10.70 6.59 8.26
N LEU A 83 11.85 6.56 7.59
CA LEU A 83 12.92 5.59 7.81
C LEU A 83 13.43 5.50 9.27
N PRO A 84 13.56 6.59 10.03
CA PRO A 84 13.98 6.53 11.45
C PRO A 84 13.06 5.70 12.34
N TYR A 85 11.80 5.51 11.93
CA TYR A 85 10.86 4.63 12.64
C TYR A 85 11.07 3.14 12.33
N CYS A 86 11.78 2.81 11.24
CA CYS A 86 12.07 1.44 10.80
C CYS A 86 13.42 0.98 11.36
N THR A 87 13.44 0.63 12.63
CA THR A 87 14.65 0.13 13.31
C THR A 87 14.88 -1.36 13.00
N GLY A 88 16.15 -1.80 12.98
CA GLY A 88 16.55 -3.18 12.74
C GLY A 88 16.99 -3.45 11.29
N ARG A 89 17.31 -4.74 11.01
CA ARG A 89 17.89 -5.23 9.76
C ARG A 89 16.94 -5.09 8.56
N TYR A 90 15.64 -5.31 8.79
CA TYR A 90 14.63 -5.36 7.74
C TYR A 90 13.81 -4.08 7.67
N ILE A 91 13.53 -3.66 6.43
CA ILE A 91 12.49 -2.69 6.10
C ILE A 91 11.35 -3.49 5.47
N GLY A 92 10.24 -3.64 6.18
CA GLY A 92 9.03 -4.29 5.68
C GLY A 92 8.23 -3.33 4.79
N VAL A 93 7.85 -3.78 3.61
CA VAL A 93 6.94 -3.07 2.70
C VAL A 93 5.84 -4.02 2.26
N ALA A 94 4.60 -3.65 2.49
CA ALA A 94 3.46 -4.34 1.90
C ALA A 94 3.21 -3.82 0.49
N ALA A 95 2.92 -4.72 -0.46
CA ALA A 95 2.50 -4.32 -1.79
C ALA A 95 1.28 -5.10 -2.25
N ASP A 96 0.37 -4.38 -2.93
CA ASP A 96 -0.86 -4.95 -3.47
C ASP A 96 -1.40 -4.08 -4.59
N ASP A 97 -2.30 -4.64 -5.42
CA ASP A 97 -3.00 -3.86 -6.41
C ASP A 97 -4.39 -3.43 -5.92
N THR A 98 -4.78 -2.23 -6.33
CA THR A 98 -6.10 -1.69 -6.00
C THR A 98 -6.81 -1.19 -7.25
N ARG A 99 -8.14 -1.22 -7.23
CA ARG A 99 -8.98 -0.78 -8.33
C ARG A 99 -9.75 0.45 -7.92
N LEU A 100 -9.74 1.46 -8.80
CA LEU A 100 -10.51 2.69 -8.64
C LEU A 100 -11.65 2.69 -9.66
N HIS A 101 -12.88 2.58 -9.18
CA HIS A 101 -14.08 2.55 -10.02
C HIS A 101 -14.21 3.82 -10.85
N LYS A 102 -14.59 3.68 -12.11
CA LYS A 102 -14.86 4.76 -13.05
C LYS A 102 -16.17 4.51 -13.79
N THR A 103 -16.88 5.60 -14.10
CA THR A 103 -18.12 5.56 -14.88
C THR A 103 -17.92 6.12 -16.31
N GLY A 104 -16.88 6.94 -16.51
CA GLY A 104 -16.58 7.56 -17.79
C GLY A 104 -15.99 6.56 -18.79
N ARG A 105 -16.67 6.37 -19.93
CA ARG A 105 -16.24 5.45 -21.01
C ARG A 105 -15.08 5.97 -21.86
N CYS A 106 -14.84 7.30 -21.85
CA CYS A 106 -13.75 7.94 -22.61
C CYS A 106 -12.43 8.02 -21.85
N ILE A 107 -12.28 7.30 -20.72
CA ILE A 107 -11.01 7.25 -19.99
C ILE A 107 -10.17 6.14 -20.60
N GLU A 108 -9.09 6.50 -21.28
CA GLU A 108 -8.25 5.58 -22.05
C GLU A 108 -7.67 4.44 -21.20
N GLN A 109 -7.25 4.73 -19.96
CA GLN A 109 -6.64 3.76 -19.04
C GLN A 109 -7.67 2.88 -18.32
N ALA A 110 -8.96 3.22 -18.39
CA ALA A 110 -10.02 2.44 -17.76
C ALA A 110 -10.35 1.19 -18.60
N PHE A 111 -10.53 0.08 -17.91
CA PHE A 111 -10.92 -1.17 -18.56
C PHE A 111 -11.85 -1.98 -17.66
N PHE A 112 -12.63 -2.86 -18.28
CA PHE A 112 -13.46 -3.80 -17.53
C PHE A 112 -12.58 -4.88 -16.88
N GLN A 113 -12.79 -5.09 -15.59
CA GLN A 113 -12.08 -6.06 -14.78
C GLN A 113 -13.01 -6.66 -13.74
N ARG A 114 -12.67 -7.87 -13.27
CA ARG A 114 -13.44 -8.52 -12.23
C ARG A 114 -13.46 -7.63 -10.98
N ASP A 115 -14.66 -7.41 -10.44
CA ASP A 115 -14.81 -6.76 -9.14
C ASP A 115 -14.29 -7.68 -8.04
N PRO A 116 -13.32 -7.25 -7.21
CA PRO A 116 -12.80 -8.07 -6.11
C PRO A 116 -13.85 -8.38 -5.04
N LEU A 117 -14.94 -7.60 -4.97
CA LEU A 117 -16.04 -7.80 -4.04
C LEU A 117 -17.14 -8.70 -4.62
N SER A 118 -16.96 -9.24 -5.83
CA SER A 118 -17.90 -10.21 -6.41
C SER A 118 -18.05 -11.42 -5.51
N PRO A 119 -19.28 -11.91 -5.30
CA PRO A 119 -19.51 -13.15 -4.56
C PRO A 119 -18.87 -14.35 -5.30
N PRO A 120 -18.55 -15.45 -4.58
CA PRO A 120 -17.88 -16.60 -5.18
C PRO A 120 -18.62 -17.25 -6.35
N PHE A 121 -19.95 -17.18 -6.33
CA PHE A 121 -20.84 -17.82 -7.31
C PHE A 121 -21.17 -16.92 -8.50
N HIS A 122 -20.79 -15.62 -8.49
CA HIS A 122 -21.09 -14.69 -9.57
C HIS A 122 -19.93 -13.73 -9.81
N VAL A 123 -19.57 -13.52 -11.08
CA VAL A 123 -18.50 -12.61 -11.48
C VAL A 123 -19.09 -11.30 -11.93
N ASN A 124 -18.99 -10.27 -11.10
CA ASN A 124 -19.29 -8.90 -11.51
C ASN A 124 -18.07 -8.26 -12.18
N LEU A 125 -18.32 -7.49 -13.23
CA LEU A 125 -17.32 -6.68 -13.91
C LEU A 125 -17.51 -5.22 -13.53
N MET A 126 -16.40 -4.54 -13.23
CA MET A 126 -16.36 -3.11 -12.99
C MET A 126 -15.47 -2.41 -14.02
N LEU A 127 -15.90 -1.26 -14.53
CA LEU A 127 -15.02 -0.36 -15.25
C LEU A 127 -14.17 0.41 -14.27
N GLY A 128 -12.85 0.43 -14.44
CA GLY A 128 -11.99 1.13 -13.48
C GLY A 128 -10.53 1.17 -13.90
N LEU A 129 -9.79 1.99 -13.15
CA LEU A 129 -8.33 2.05 -13.20
C LEU A 129 -7.74 1.02 -12.26
N ARG A 130 -6.56 0.53 -12.57
CA ARG A 130 -5.78 -0.32 -11.69
C ARG A 130 -4.52 0.40 -11.26
N PHE A 131 -4.24 0.37 -9.96
CA PHE A 131 -3.03 0.91 -9.38
C PHE A 131 -2.29 -0.16 -8.60
N LEU A 132 -0.97 -0.07 -8.58
CA LEU A 132 -0.09 -0.85 -7.74
C LEU A 132 0.43 0.05 -6.63
N GLN A 133 0.20 -0.35 -5.39
CA GLN A 133 0.61 0.38 -4.19
C GLN A 133 1.71 -0.37 -3.45
N ALA A 134 2.66 0.38 -2.90
CA ALA A 134 3.58 -0.09 -1.88
C ALA A 134 3.49 0.81 -0.65
N SER A 135 3.38 0.19 0.53
CA SER A 135 3.26 0.88 1.81
C SER A 135 4.36 0.42 2.76
N LEU A 136 5.12 1.36 3.30
CA LEU A 136 6.14 1.12 4.32
C LEU A 136 5.47 0.68 5.62
N LEU A 137 5.87 -0.45 6.16
CA LEU A 137 5.36 -1.00 7.41
C LEU A 137 6.16 -0.44 8.59
N VAL A 138 5.63 0.59 9.25
CA VAL A 138 6.26 1.22 10.42
C VAL A 138 5.87 0.45 11.69
N PRO A 139 6.82 -0.27 12.35
CA PRO A 139 6.53 -1.18 13.45
C PRO A 139 6.37 -0.45 14.79
N LEU A 140 5.22 0.21 15.03
CA LEU A 140 4.96 1.01 16.22
C LEU A 140 4.89 0.18 17.50
N TYR A 141 4.53 -1.10 17.44
CA TYR A 141 4.47 -2.04 18.55
C TYR A 141 5.81 -2.25 19.28
N ARG A 142 6.92 -1.78 18.70
CA ARG A 142 8.23 -1.83 19.35
C ARG A 142 8.37 -0.80 20.48
N ARG A 143 7.67 0.33 20.38
CA ARG A 143 7.75 1.47 21.29
C ARG A 143 6.42 1.84 21.93
N SER A 144 5.34 1.16 21.56
CA SER A 144 3.97 1.46 22.03
C SER A 144 3.11 0.20 22.06
N LYS A 145 1.87 0.34 22.56
CA LYS A 145 0.86 -0.74 22.57
C LYS A 145 0.00 -0.77 21.30
N VAL A 146 0.38 -0.06 20.24
CA VAL A 146 -0.31 -0.05 18.95
C VAL A 146 0.44 -0.88 17.92
N GLY A 147 -0.29 -1.40 16.93
CA GLY A 147 0.27 -2.19 15.84
C GLY A 147 0.97 -1.32 14.79
N THR A 148 1.49 -1.99 13.78
CA THR A 148 2.12 -1.37 12.62
C THR A 148 1.20 -0.34 11.95
N ARG A 149 1.75 0.77 11.49
CA ARG A 149 1.12 1.72 10.57
C ARG A 149 1.75 1.56 9.19
N ALA A 150 0.93 1.31 8.19
CA ALA A 150 1.40 1.35 6.81
C ALA A 150 1.33 2.78 6.27
N LEU A 151 2.43 3.25 5.68
CA LEU A 151 2.54 4.55 5.02
C LEU A 151 2.73 4.30 3.52
N PRO A 152 1.79 4.68 2.64
CA PRO A 152 1.99 4.62 1.19
C PRO A 152 3.28 5.34 0.77
N ILE A 153 4.14 4.64 0.03
CA ILE A 153 5.43 5.17 -0.47
C ILE A 153 5.58 5.03 -1.98
N ARG A 154 4.63 4.39 -2.62
CA ARG A 154 4.44 4.31 -4.08
C ARG A 154 2.96 4.08 -4.36
N PHE A 155 2.48 4.74 -5.41
CA PHE A 155 1.13 4.53 -5.93
C PHE A 155 1.17 4.79 -7.43
N GLN A 156 1.32 3.74 -8.23
CA GLN A 156 1.52 3.87 -9.67
C GLN A 156 0.44 3.15 -10.46
N GLU A 157 0.09 3.73 -11.58
CA GLU A 157 -0.87 3.15 -12.52
C GLU A 157 -0.37 1.80 -13.06
N ALA A 158 -1.29 0.84 -13.14
CA ALA A 158 -1.03 -0.52 -13.59
C ALA A 158 -2.04 -0.97 -14.67
N SER A 159 -2.37 -0.09 -15.59
CA SER A 159 -3.25 -0.41 -16.73
C SER A 159 -2.72 -1.56 -17.56
N ARG A 160 -3.63 -2.27 -18.19
CA ARG A 160 -3.31 -3.35 -19.12
C ARG A 160 -2.92 -2.78 -20.48
N VAL A 161 -2.11 -3.52 -21.22
CA VAL A 161 -1.95 -3.31 -22.66
C VAL A 161 -3.29 -3.56 -23.32
N LYS A 162 -3.71 -2.64 -24.19
CA LYS A 162 -4.98 -2.73 -24.92
C LYS A 162 -4.96 -3.95 -25.84
N ARG A 163 -5.97 -4.79 -25.70
CA ARG A 163 -6.11 -5.98 -26.55
C ARG A 163 -6.61 -5.58 -27.93
N PRO A 164 -6.04 -6.12 -29.03
CA PRO A 164 -6.54 -5.90 -30.36
C PRO A 164 -7.97 -6.40 -30.55
N GLY A 165 -8.68 -5.84 -31.50
CA GLY A 165 -10.00 -6.31 -31.88
C GLY A 165 -9.96 -7.76 -32.39
N ARG A 166 -11.12 -8.45 -32.36
CA ARG A 166 -11.20 -9.86 -32.76
C ARG A 166 -10.74 -10.09 -34.21
N LYS A 167 -10.96 -9.12 -35.12
CA LYS A 167 -10.59 -9.17 -36.53
C LYS A 167 -9.22 -8.50 -36.83
N ALA A 168 -8.44 -8.14 -35.82
CA ALA A 168 -7.15 -7.50 -36.02
C ALA A 168 -6.15 -8.45 -36.71
N PRO A 169 -5.19 -7.91 -37.52
CA PRO A 169 -4.16 -8.68 -38.18
C PRO A 169 -3.29 -9.47 -37.21
N ALA A 170 -2.72 -10.58 -37.68
CA ALA A 170 -1.85 -11.45 -36.86
C ALA A 170 -0.63 -10.71 -36.25
N GLU A 171 -0.13 -9.70 -36.98
CA GLU A 171 0.99 -8.88 -36.50
C GLU A 171 0.62 -8.02 -35.30
N GLU A 172 -0.57 -7.41 -35.26
CA GLU A 172 -1.06 -6.69 -34.07
C GLU A 172 -1.18 -7.61 -32.86
N TRP A 173 -1.66 -8.85 -33.08
CA TRP A 173 -1.73 -9.86 -32.03
C TRP A 173 -0.34 -10.29 -31.53
N LYS A 174 0.66 -10.35 -32.41
CA LYS A 174 2.06 -10.63 -32.04
C LYS A 174 2.63 -9.51 -31.18
N LEU A 175 2.47 -8.26 -31.59
CA LEU A 175 2.87 -7.07 -30.84
C LEU A 175 2.19 -7.01 -29.48
N TYR A 176 0.87 -7.23 -29.44
CA TYR A 176 0.11 -7.29 -28.19
C TYR A 176 0.66 -8.36 -27.22
N ARG A 177 0.92 -9.58 -27.72
CA ARG A 177 1.46 -10.66 -26.88
C ARG A 177 2.84 -10.33 -26.31
N ALA A 178 3.69 -9.71 -27.11
CA ALA A 178 5.01 -9.24 -26.65
C ALA A 178 4.87 -8.15 -25.57
N ALA A 179 4.09 -7.12 -25.83
CA ALA A 179 3.82 -6.03 -24.90
C ALA A 179 3.13 -6.53 -23.62
N ALA A 180 2.15 -7.43 -23.72
CA ALA A 180 1.44 -7.99 -22.56
C ALA A 180 2.37 -8.83 -21.65
N ARG A 181 3.38 -9.51 -22.22
CA ARG A 181 4.41 -10.20 -21.44
C ARG A 181 5.34 -9.23 -20.73
N GLN A 182 5.72 -8.13 -21.38
CA GLN A 182 6.64 -7.12 -20.85
C GLN A 182 6.00 -6.22 -19.78
N TYR A 183 4.72 -5.86 -19.95
CA TYR A 183 4.04 -4.86 -19.12
C TYR A 183 2.92 -5.44 -18.24
N ASN A 184 2.96 -6.73 -17.93
CA ASN A 184 2.01 -7.31 -16.99
C ASN A 184 2.23 -6.83 -15.54
N LEU A 185 1.24 -7.06 -14.67
CA LEU A 185 1.27 -6.60 -13.28
C LEU A 185 2.51 -7.09 -12.51
N SER A 186 2.91 -8.36 -12.71
CA SER A 186 4.07 -8.93 -12.02
C SER A 186 5.39 -8.29 -12.46
N GLN A 187 5.53 -7.93 -13.75
CA GLN A 187 6.69 -7.17 -14.24
C GLN A 187 6.72 -5.75 -13.70
N LYS A 188 5.56 -5.07 -13.66
CA LYS A 188 5.44 -3.75 -13.04
C LYS A 188 5.82 -3.80 -11.55
N PHE A 189 5.44 -4.87 -10.85
CA PHE A 189 5.85 -5.09 -9.46
C PHE A 189 7.35 -5.29 -9.32
N VAL A 190 7.99 -6.07 -10.19
CA VAL A 190 9.45 -6.24 -10.20
C VAL A 190 10.16 -4.91 -10.46
N THR A 191 9.66 -4.10 -11.39
CA THR A 191 10.19 -2.74 -11.61
C THR A 191 10.05 -1.89 -10.34
N MET A 192 8.88 -1.92 -9.69
CA MET A 192 8.65 -1.20 -8.45
C MET A 192 9.59 -1.65 -7.31
N MET A 193 9.92 -2.94 -7.21
CA MET A 193 10.91 -3.43 -6.24
C MET A 193 12.28 -2.79 -6.46
N LYS A 194 12.74 -2.71 -7.72
CA LYS A 194 14.01 -2.08 -8.09
C LYS A 194 14.01 -0.59 -7.75
N ASP A 195 12.95 0.12 -8.12
CA ASP A 195 12.82 1.56 -7.87
C ASP A 195 12.77 1.87 -6.36
N LEU A 196 12.09 1.03 -5.58
CA LEU A 196 12.06 1.15 -4.12
C LEU A 196 13.42 0.89 -3.49
N ARG A 197 14.18 -0.10 -3.99
CA ARG A 197 15.56 -0.35 -3.52
C ARG A 197 16.44 0.87 -3.77
N LEU A 198 16.43 1.41 -4.98
CA LEU A 198 17.17 2.62 -5.32
C LEU A 198 16.77 3.82 -4.45
N ALA A 199 15.46 3.98 -4.20
CA ALA A 199 14.96 5.06 -3.35
C ALA A 199 15.42 4.90 -1.88
N LEU A 200 15.47 3.67 -1.36
CA LEU A 200 15.98 3.36 -0.03
C LEU A 200 17.50 3.58 0.06
N ASP A 201 18.25 3.19 -0.96
CA ASP A 201 19.70 3.44 -1.03
C ASP A 201 20.01 4.93 -1.00
N SER A 202 19.28 5.70 -1.82
CA SER A 202 19.41 7.18 -1.86
C SER A 202 18.94 7.86 -0.58
N ALA A 203 18.17 7.18 0.25
CA ALA A 203 17.71 7.66 1.55
C ALA A 203 18.60 7.21 2.73
N GLY A 204 19.75 6.57 2.45
CA GLY A 204 20.71 6.13 3.46
C GLY A 204 20.41 4.77 4.10
N ALA A 205 19.58 3.94 3.46
CA ALA A 205 19.20 2.63 3.98
C ALA A 205 19.80 1.45 3.21
N SER A 206 20.97 1.65 2.56
CA SER A 206 21.63 0.64 1.72
C SER A 206 22.00 -0.66 2.46
N LEU A 207 22.33 -0.57 3.75
CA LEU A 207 22.68 -1.71 4.59
C LEU A 207 21.47 -2.53 5.07
N LYS A 208 20.24 -2.03 4.87
CA LYS A 208 19.01 -2.71 5.29
C LYS A 208 18.43 -3.56 4.15
N ILE A 209 17.89 -4.71 4.50
CA ILE A 209 17.21 -5.59 3.55
C ILE A 209 15.75 -5.13 3.42
N LEU A 210 15.31 -4.86 2.19
CA LEU A 210 13.92 -4.61 1.86
C LEU A 210 13.18 -5.94 1.77
N VAL A 211 12.16 -6.15 2.60
CA VAL A 211 11.30 -7.32 2.55
C VAL A 211 9.92 -6.90 2.01
N MET A 212 9.59 -7.37 0.81
CA MET A 212 8.30 -7.16 0.17
C MET A 212 7.31 -8.24 0.61
N ALA A 213 6.31 -7.87 1.40
CA ALA A 213 5.23 -8.75 1.81
C ALA A 213 4.03 -8.59 0.87
N VAL A 214 3.67 -9.67 0.16
CA VAL A 214 2.65 -9.66 -0.88
C VAL A 214 1.64 -10.79 -0.71
N ASP A 215 0.53 -10.70 -1.41
CA ASP A 215 -0.48 -11.74 -1.44
C ASP A 215 -0.14 -12.89 -2.41
N GLY A 216 -1.06 -13.85 -2.59
CA GLY A 216 -0.88 -14.99 -3.48
C GLY A 216 -0.83 -14.62 -4.96
N SER A 217 -1.33 -13.47 -5.39
CA SER A 217 -1.32 -13.05 -6.80
C SER A 217 0.11 -12.78 -7.29
N PHE A 218 0.98 -12.33 -6.39
CA PHE A 218 2.40 -12.10 -6.65
C PHE A 218 3.29 -13.30 -6.33
N CYS A 219 2.74 -14.40 -5.81
CA CYS A 219 3.45 -15.67 -5.65
C CYS A 219 3.54 -16.39 -7.00
N ASN A 220 4.38 -15.91 -7.90
CA ASN A 220 4.52 -16.42 -9.26
C ASN A 220 5.96 -16.34 -9.77
N ARG A 221 6.19 -16.98 -10.92
CA ARG A 221 7.53 -17.13 -11.51
C ARG A 221 8.21 -15.79 -11.81
N THR A 222 7.48 -14.80 -12.29
CA THR A 222 8.04 -13.50 -12.62
C THR A 222 8.65 -12.82 -11.40
N VAL A 223 7.95 -12.88 -10.27
CA VAL A 223 8.38 -12.25 -9.01
C VAL A 223 9.48 -13.05 -8.33
N PHE A 224 9.28 -14.39 -8.16
CA PHE A 224 10.22 -15.22 -7.41
C PHE A 224 11.51 -15.53 -8.16
N ALA A 225 11.52 -15.50 -9.49
CA ALA A 225 12.74 -15.63 -10.28
C ALA A 225 13.50 -14.30 -10.45
N ALA A 226 12.91 -13.15 -10.09
CA ALA A 226 13.58 -11.87 -10.13
C ALA A 226 14.62 -11.77 -9.01
N LEU A 227 15.87 -11.46 -9.40
CA LEU A 227 16.97 -11.24 -8.48
C LEU A 227 17.22 -9.73 -8.38
N VAL A 228 16.87 -9.14 -7.26
CA VAL A 228 17.15 -7.73 -6.94
C VAL A 228 17.99 -7.69 -5.67
N LYS A 229 19.22 -7.20 -5.77
CA LYS A 229 20.15 -7.14 -4.62
C LYS A 229 19.53 -6.36 -3.46
N GLY A 230 19.57 -6.90 -2.25
CA GLY A 230 19.03 -6.26 -1.05
C GLY A 230 17.50 -6.23 -0.98
N VAL A 231 16.81 -7.01 -1.85
CA VAL A 231 15.34 -7.15 -1.84
C VAL A 231 14.97 -8.62 -1.69
N GLU A 232 14.15 -8.90 -0.69
CA GLU A 232 13.56 -10.22 -0.46
C GLU A 232 12.04 -10.14 -0.53
N VAL A 233 11.41 -11.26 -0.87
CA VAL A 233 9.96 -11.37 -1.04
C VAL A 233 9.42 -12.43 -0.10
N ILE A 234 8.32 -12.15 0.58
CA ILE A 234 7.51 -13.12 1.30
C ILE A 234 6.07 -13.05 0.78
N ALA A 235 5.58 -14.18 0.28
CA ALA A 235 4.27 -14.27 -0.37
C ALA A 235 3.48 -15.48 0.09
N ARG A 236 2.13 -15.38 0.04
CA ARG A 236 1.26 -16.53 0.29
C ARG A 236 1.31 -17.49 -0.90
N ALA A 237 1.77 -18.70 -0.65
CA ALA A 237 1.76 -19.80 -1.62
C ALA A 237 0.42 -20.57 -1.57
N ARG A 238 0.15 -21.29 -2.63
CA ARG A 238 -0.95 -22.28 -2.67
C ARG A 238 -0.57 -23.50 -1.83
N LYS A 239 -1.55 -24.13 -1.18
CA LYS A 239 -1.38 -25.34 -0.39
C LYS A 239 -0.84 -26.53 -1.19
N ASP A 240 -1.12 -26.54 -2.50
CA ASP A 240 -0.79 -27.57 -3.48
C ASP A 240 0.41 -27.19 -4.39
N ALA A 241 1.19 -26.13 -4.04
CA ALA A 241 2.40 -25.79 -4.77
C ALA A 241 3.40 -26.95 -4.73
N VAL A 242 3.92 -27.35 -5.89
CA VAL A 242 4.84 -28.49 -5.99
C VAL A 242 6.27 -28.03 -5.70
N LEU A 243 6.79 -28.44 -4.55
CA LEU A 243 8.14 -28.13 -4.05
C LEU A 243 9.02 -29.38 -4.05
N CYS A 244 10.32 -29.17 -3.96
CA CYS A 244 11.31 -30.26 -3.80
C CYS A 244 12.56 -29.74 -3.07
N PHE A 245 13.44 -30.66 -2.71
CA PHE A 245 14.80 -30.35 -2.30
C PHE A 245 15.75 -30.31 -3.50
N ARG A 246 17.00 -29.99 -3.27
CA ARG A 246 18.08 -30.17 -4.21
C ARG A 246 18.39 -31.67 -4.28
N ALA A 247 18.71 -32.18 -5.47
CA ALA A 247 19.19 -33.56 -5.62
C ALA A 247 20.49 -33.77 -4.84
N ALA A 248 20.75 -35.01 -4.47
CA ALA A 248 21.97 -35.41 -3.77
C ALA A 248 23.25 -35.00 -4.55
N ALA A 249 24.32 -34.76 -3.82
CA ALA A 249 25.62 -34.48 -4.42
C ALA A 249 26.02 -35.61 -5.39
N GLY A 250 26.63 -35.24 -6.52
CA GLY A 250 26.97 -36.20 -7.57
C GLY A 250 25.84 -36.54 -8.56
N CYS A 251 24.59 -36.15 -8.26
CA CYS A 251 23.49 -36.37 -9.19
C CYS A 251 23.51 -35.35 -10.34
N ARG A 252 23.36 -35.83 -11.60
CA ARG A 252 23.26 -34.98 -12.80
C ARG A 252 22.07 -34.00 -12.73
N ARG A 253 21.01 -34.35 -12.00
CA ARG A 253 19.81 -33.50 -11.84
C ARG A 253 20.03 -32.45 -10.76
N PHE A 254 19.51 -31.28 -10.98
CA PHE A 254 19.52 -30.21 -9.96
C PHE A 254 18.42 -30.38 -8.89
N TYR A 255 17.24 -30.82 -9.29
CA TYR A 255 16.10 -31.02 -8.41
C TYR A 255 15.91 -32.48 -8.05
N ASP A 256 15.56 -32.72 -6.79
CA ASP A 256 15.17 -34.07 -6.33
C ASP A 256 13.90 -34.52 -7.08
N THR A 257 13.80 -35.83 -7.31
CA THR A 257 12.61 -36.46 -7.87
C THR A 257 11.44 -36.47 -6.89
N LYS A 258 11.73 -36.61 -5.60
CA LYS A 258 10.73 -36.58 -4.55
C LYS A 258 10.13 -35.16 -4.40
N LYS A 259 8.86 -35.04 -4.76
CA LYS A 259 8.11 -33.78 -4.66
C LYS A 259 7.22 -33.81 -3.41
N PHE A 260 6.97 -32.62 -2.86
CA PHE A 260 6.06 -32.44 -1.73
C PHE A 260 5.27 -31.13 -1.87
N THR A 261 4.25 -30.98 -1.07
CA THR A 261 3.42 -29.75 -1.05
C THR A 261 3.52 -29.06 0.32
N PRO A 262 3.24 -27.76 0.42
CA PRO A 262 3.17 -27.06 1.70
C PRO A 262 2.16 -27.73 2.65
N GLU A 263 1.07 -28.30 2.14
CA GLU A 263 0.10 -29.03 2.96
C GLU A 263 0.70 -30.32 3.51
N ALA A 264 1.47 -31.07 2.71
CA ALA A 264 2.16 -32.26 3.20
C ALA A 264 3.13 -31.90 4.35
N VAL A 265 3.88 -30.81 4.24
CA VAL A 265 4.76 -30.32 5.32
C VAL A 265 3.95 -29.95 6.58
N ARG A 266 2.76 -29.40 6.44
CA ARG A 266 1.88 -29.11 7.58
C ARG A 266 1.53 -30.39 8.37
N GLN A 267 1.25 -31.47 7.66
CA GLN A 267 0.84 -32.76 8.22
C GLN A 267 2.04 -33.60 8.70
N ASP A 268 3.22 -33.40 8.16
CA ASP A 268 4.42 -34.18 8.47
C ASP A 268 4.86 -33.98 9.93
N ALA A 269 4.78 -35.01 10.73
CA ALA A 269 5.20 -35.00 12.13
C ALA A 269 6.72 -34.84 12.32
N SER A 270 7.53 -35.23 11.33
CA SER A 270 8.99 -35.10 11.39
C SER A 270 9.47 -33.64 11.35
N VAL A 271 8.66 -32.71 10.83
CA VAL A 271 8.94 -31.28 10.85
C VAL A 271 8.27 -30.67 12.09
N PRO A 272 9.04 -30.26 13.12
CA PRO A 272 8.47 -29.82 14.38
C PRO A 272 7.76 -28.46 14.28
N TRP A 273 6.69 -28.31 15.06
CA TRP A 273 6.06 -27.02 15.27
C TRP A 273 6.89 -26.16 16.21
N GLN A 274 7.18 -24.95 15.78
CA GLN A 274 7.80 -23.89 16.59
C GLN A 274 6.77 -22.86 17.02
N GLU A 275 7.07 -22.07 18.04
CA GLU A 275 6.22 -21.00 18.50
C GLU A 275 6.95 -19.66 18.52
N CYS A 276 6.23 -18.59 18.18
CA CYS A 276 6.69 -17.23 18.33
C CYS A 276 5.58 -16.31 18.83
N LYS A 277 5.94 -15.16 19.39
CA LYS A 277 4.99 -14.10 19.79
C LYS A 277 4.99 -13.00 18.73
N LEU A 278 3.85 -12.80 18.06
CA LEU A 278 3.65 -11.72 17.09
C LEU A 278 2.62 -10.71 17.58
N PHE A 279 2.76 -9.46 17.16
CA PHE A 279 1.73 -8.46 17.34
C PHE A 279 0.68 -8.60 16.24
N TYR A 280 -0.51 -9.07 16.60
CA TYR A 280 -1.57 -9.34 15.63
C TYR A 280 -2.95 -9.10 16.25
N GLY A 281 -3.83 -8.41 15.52
CA GLY A 281 -5.18 -8.08 16.01
C GLY A 281 -5.17 -7.24 17.29
N GLY A 282 -4.27 -6.25 17.37
CA GLY A 282 -4.20 -5.28 18.47
C GLY A 282 -3.50 -5.77 19.76
N LYS A 283 -2.96 -6.99 19.78
CA LYS A 283 -2.23 -7.55 20.93
C LYS A 283 -1.16 -8.56 20.52
N ARG A 284 -0.24 -8.86 21.43
CA ARG A 284 0.73 -9.95 21.24
C ARG A 284 0.04 -11.29 21.38
N ARG A 285 0.25 -12.19 20.40
CA ARG A 285 -0.32 -13.54 20.35
C ARG A 285 0.75 -14.57 20.06
N ARG A 286 0.61 -15.76 20.61
CA ARG A 286 1.41 -16.94 20.23
C ARG A 286 0.93 -17.45 18.89
N ILE A 287 1.86 -17.70 17.99
CA ILE A 287 1.62 -18.25 16.64
C ILE A 287 2.51 -19.49 16.53
N ARG A 288 1.90 -20.61 16.13
CA ARG A 288 2.63 -21.85 15.82
C ARG A 288 2.95 -21.87 14.33
N PHE A 289 4.16 -22.28 14.01
CA PHE A 289 4.60 -22.38 12.62
C PHE A 289 5.61 -23.51 12.45
N LYS A 290 5.76 -24.00 11.21
CA LYS A 290 6.87 -24.87 10.79
C LYS A 290 7.78 -24.07 9.88
N ASP A 291 9.06 -24.39 9.90
CA ASP A 291 10.11 -23.68 9.17
C ASP A 291 10.95 -24.68 8.40
N LEU A 292 10.85 -24.65 7.10
CA LEU A 292 11.59 -25.55 6.21
C LEU A 292 12.43 -24.71 5.24
N ASN A 293 13.73 -24.75 5.44
CA ASN A 293 14.70 -24.00 4.65
C ASN A 293 15.19 -24.79 3.43
N ARG A 294 15.81 -24.09 2.46
CA ARG A 294 16.43 -24.65 1.26
C ARG A 294 15.50 -25.50 0.40
N VAL A 295 14.25 -25.08 0.27
CA VAL A 295 13.29 -25.67 -0.66
C VAL A 295 13.39 -25.03 -2.04
N TYR A 296 12.97 -25.75 -3.08
CA TYR A 296 12.95 -25.25 -4.45
C TYR A 296 11.55 -25.37 -5.04
N TRP A 297 11.19 -24.35 -5.80
CA TRP A 297 9.96 -24.31 -6.57
C TRP A 297 10.29 -24.23 -8.06
N GLN A 298 10.48 -25.38 -8.69
CA GLN A 298 10.93 -25.50 -10.08
C GLN A 298 10.08 -24.67 -11.06
N GLY A 299 8.75 -24.78 -10.96
CA GLY A 299 7.82 -24.04 -11.82
C GLY A 299 7.74 -22.53 -11.53
N GLY A 300 8.06 -22.08 -10.30
CA GLY A 300 7.83 -20.73 -9.85
C GLY A 300 9.06 -19.91 -9.49
N ALA A 301 10.21 -20.53 -9.19
CA ALA A 301 11.40 -19.79 -8.76
C ALA A 301 12.68 -20.21 -9.47
N ARG A 302 12.60 -21.08 -10.47
CA ARG A 302 13.78 -21.69 -11.12
C ARG A 302 14.72 -22.30 -10.06
N LYS A 303 16.02 -22.09 -10.20
CA LYS A 303 17.07 -22.60 -9.27
C LYS A 303 17.24 -21.72 -8.01
N ARG A 304 16.37 -20.74 -7.76
CA ARG A 304 16.42 -19.91 -6.55
C ARG A 304 16.02 -20.75 -5.34
N THR A 305 16.86 -20.74 -4.32
CA THR A 305 16.56 -21.37 -3.03
C THR A 305 15.51 -20.53 -2.29
N LEU A 306 14.55 -21.20 -1.68
CA LEU A 306 13.47 -20.60 -0.93
C LEU A 306 13.40 -21.19 0.48
N ARG A 307 12.64 -20.51 1.33
CA ARG A 307 12.23 -20.94 2.66
C ARG A 307 10.71 -21.05 2.70
N LEU A 308 10.19 -22.14 3.21
CA LEU A 308 8.77 -22.36 3.42
C LEU A 308 8.44 -22.17 4.90
N LEU A 309 7.54 -21.23 5.21
CA LEU A 309 6.97 -21.05 6.54
C LEU A 309 5.51 -21.48 6.50
N VAL A 310 5.14 -22.46 7.30
CA VAL A 310 3.77 -22.98 7.40
C VAL A 310 3.18 -22.51 8.71
N VAL A 311 2.20 -21.61 8.66
CA VAL A 311 1.53 -21.06 9.85
C VAL A 311 0.31 -21.90 10.17
N ALA A 312 0.20 -22.36 11.40
CA ALA A 312 -0.94 -23.12 11.89
C ALA A 312 -2.25 -22.31 11.84
N PRO A 313 -3.41 -22.96 11.77
CA PRO A 313 -4.70 -22.32 11.94
C PRO A 313 -4.71 -21.45 13.20
N THR A 314 -5.04 -20.15 13.06
CA THR A 314 -5.05 -19.22 14.17
C THR A 314 -6.47 -19.04 14.70
N PRO A 315 -6.70 -19.21 16.03
CA PRO A 315 -8.02 -19.04 16.60
C PRO A 315 -8.46 -17.56 16.60
N TYR A 316 -9.73 -17.33 16.36
CA TYR A 316 -10.36 -16.02 16.53
C TYR A 316 -11.80 -16.17 17.04
N ARG A 317 -12.34 -15.13 17.63
CA ARG A 317 -13.74 -15.05 18.04
C ARG A 317 -14.45 -13.97 17.23
N LYS A 318 -15.67 -14.25 16.79
CA LYS A 318 -16.54 -13.25 16.13
C LYS A 318 -17.14 -12.28 17.15
N ARG A 319 -17.48 -12.80 18.34
CA ARG A 319 -18.00 -12.06 19.50
C ARG A 319 -17.19 -12.45 20.73
N ASN A 320 -17.09 -11.57 21.73
CA ASN A 320 -16.32 -11.86 22.96
C ASN A 320 -16.85 -13.08 23.73
N SER A 321 -18.15 -13.30 23.72
CA SER A 321 -18.84 -14.43 24.37
C SER A 321 -18.98 -15.66 23.48
N GLY A 322 -18.57 -15.61 22.21
CA GLY A 322 -18.74 -16.70 21.25
C GLY A 322 -17.63 -17.74 21.27
N GLY A 323 -17.89 -18.91 20.66
CA GLY A 323 -16.91 -19.96 20.44
C GLY A 323 -15.72 -19.53 19.58
N PHE A 324 -14.67 -20.35 19.61
CA PHE A 324 -13.50 -20.16 18.76
C PHE A 324 -13.77 -20.65 17.34
N TYR A 325 -13.39 -19.81 16.37
CA TYR A 325 -13.25 -20.16 14.97
C TYR A 325 -11.78 -20.19 14.60
N TYR A 326 -11.41 -20.94 13.59
CA TYR A 326 -10.03 -21.03 13.14
C TYR A 326 -9.89 -20.49 11.73
N ARG A 327 -8.88 -19.64 11.52
CA ARG A 327 -8.48 -19.21 10.18
C ARG A 327 -7.81 -20.38 9.46
N GLN A 328 -7.93 -20.40 8.13
CA GLN A 328 -7.19 -21.36 7.33
C GLN A 328 -5.67 -21.22 7.57
N PRO A 329 -4.91 -22.33 7.52
CA PRO A 329 -3.47 -22.27 7.59
C PRO A 329 -2.91 -21.35 6.50
N ALA A 330 -1.76 -20.73 6.74
CA ALA A 330 -1.07 -19.95 5.74
C ALA A 330 0.25 -20.60 5.37
N TYR A 331 0.50 -20.74 4.07
CA TYR A 331 1.73 -21.25 3.49
C TYR A 331 2.48 -20.08 2.87
N LEU A 332 3.68 -19.80 3.33
CA LEU A 332 4.46 -18.65 2.92
C LEU A 332 5.76 -19.11 2.30
N LEU A 333 6.00 -18.69 1.06
CA LEU A 333 7.31 -18.82 0.44
C LEU A 333 8.09 -17.52 0.64
N CYS A 334 9.34 -17.64 1.08
CA CYS A 334 10.22 -16.53 1.33
C CYS A 334 11.55 -16.72 0.61
N THR A 335 12.11 -15.62 0.11
CA THR A 335 13.42 -15.64 -0.53
C THR A 335 14.55 -15.32 0.47
N GLU A 336 14.23 -14.77 1.65
CA GLU A 336 15.18 -14.58 2.75
C GLU A 336 15.38 -15.88 3.52
N LEU A 337 16.62 -16.39 3.53
CA LEU A 337 16.97 -17.69 4.08
C LEU A 337 17.53 -17.61 5.50
N GLN A 338 18.23 -16.54 5.85
CA GLN A 338 19.03 -16.42 7.07
C GLN A 338 18.33 -15.67 8.21
N GLY A 339 17.25 -14.95 7.91
CA GLY A 339 16.55 -14.14 8.88
C GLY A 339 15.75 -14.95 9.89
N HIS A 340 15.56 -14.40 11.09
CA HIS A 340 14.65 -15.01 12.07
C HIS A 340 13.23 -15.13 11.52
N ALA A 341 12.64 -16.32 11.56
CA ALA A 341 11.28 -16.57 11.08
C ALA A 341 10.25 -15.61 11.72
N THR A 342 10.41 -15.31 13.02
CA THR A 342 9.56 -14.36 13.74
C THR A 342 9.50 -12.98 13.08
N ALA A 343 10.65 -12.46 12.60
CA ALA A 343 10.68 -11.15 11.94
C ALA A 343 9.97 -11.17 10.59
N LEU A 344 10.18 -12.21 9.80
CA LEU A 344 9.54 -12.41 8.51
C LEU A 344 8.04 -12.62 8.65
N LEU A 345 7.62 -13.44 9.61
CA LEU A 345 6.20 -13.64 9.94
C LEU A 345 5.54 -12.35 10.40
N GLN A 346 6.22 -11.55 11.27
CA GLN A 346 5.66 -10.26 11.70
C GLN A 346 5.43 -9.33 10.50
N ILE A 347 6.39 -9.19 9.59
CA ILE A 347 6.26 -8.37 8.38
C ILE A 347 5.08 -8.87 7.52
N TYR A 348 4.94 -10.20 7.38
CA TYR A 348 3.83 -10.76 6.62
C TYR A 348 2.46 -10.51 7.30
N PHE A 349 2.35 -10.64 8.60
CA PHE A 349 1.12 -10.33 9.33
C PHE A 349 0.78 -8.83 9.26
N ASP A 350 1.80 -7.97 9.29
CA ASP A 350 1.65 -6.53 9.15
C ASP A 350 1.17 -6.11 7.74
N ARG A 351 1.35 -6.95 6.71
CA ARG A 351 0.87 -6.71 5.34
C ARG A 351 -0.61 -6.29 5.30
N TRP A 352 -1.44 -6.83 6.19
CA TRP A 352 -2.86 -6.45 6.27
C TRP A 352 -3.10 -4.94 6.36
N GLN A 353 -2.12 -4.17 6.81
CA GLN A 353 -2.25 -2.71 6.91
C GLN A 353 -2.37 -2.02 5.54
N ILE A 354 -1.99 -2.66 4.42
CA ILE A 354 -2.23 -2.10 3.09
C ILE A 354 -3.72 -2.14 2.72
N GLU A 355 -4.45 -3.16 3.19
CA GLU A 355 -5.90 -3.26 3.00
C GLU A 355 -6.64 -2.16 3.79
N VAL A 356 -6.09 -1.77 4.94
CA VAL A 356 -6.56 -0.59 5.69
C VAL A 356 -6.30 0.69 4.90
N ASN A 357 -5.10 0.86 4.29
CA ASN A 357 -4.84 2.00 3.42
C ASN A 357 -5.84 2.05 2.27
N HIS A 358 -6.05 0.96 1.53
CA HIS A 358 -6.98 0.92 0.40
C HIS A 358 -8.41 1.30 0.79
N ARG A 359 -8.86 0.87 1.98
CA ARG A 359 -10.17 1.25 2.50
C ARG A 359 -10.22 2.74 2.85
N GLU A 360 -9.25 3.26 3.60
CA GLU A 360 -9.21 4.67 3.97
C GLU A 360 -9.08 5.59 2.74
N GLU A 361 -8.28 5.19 1.75
CA GLU A 361 -8.12 5.90 0.49
C GLU A 361 -9.42 5.98 -0.31
N LYS A 362 -10.16 4.87 -0.44
CA LYS A 362 -11.41 4.82 -1.23
C LYS A 362 -12.59 5.38 -0.47
N ASP A 363 -12.83 4.89 0.74
CA ASP A 363 -14.08 5.15 1.46
C ASP A 363 -14.02 6.48 2.22
N THR A 364 -12.84 6.81 2.80
CA THR A 364 -12.70 8.03 3.60
C THR A 364 -12.21 9.20 2.76
N LEU A 365 -11.23 8.99 1.88
CA LEU A 365 -10.59 10.06 1.10
C LEU A 365 -11.06 10.14 -0.35
N GLY A 366 -11.91 9.23 -0.80
CA GLY A 366 -12.48 9.26 -2.14
C GLY A 366 -11.45 9.26 -3.26
N VAL A 367 -10.32 8.58 -3.05
CA VAL A 367 -9.29 8.41 -4.10
C VAL A 367 -9.92 7.72 -5.31
N GLY A 368 -9.79 8.36 -6.48
CA GLY A 368 -10.44 7.89 -7.72
C GLY A 368 -11.77 8.58 -8.04
N GLN A 369 -12.33 9.40 -7.14
CA GLN A 369 -13.59 10.13 -7.39
C GLN A 369 -13.42 11.38 -8.26
N ALA A 370 -12.18 11.83 -8.52
CA ALA A 370 -11.94 12.92 -9.45
C ALA A 370 -12.47 12.58 -10.84
N GLN A 371 -13.23 13.49 -11.43
CA GLN A 371 -13.84 13.37 -12.75
C GLN A 371 -12.88 13.90 -13.81
N LEU A 372 -11.75 13.21 -13.99
CA LEU A 372 -10.75 13.51 -15.01
C LEU A 372 -10.80 12.44 -16.11
N TRP A 373 -10.62 12.88 -17.35
CA TRP A 373 -10.62 12.01 -18.52
C TRP A 373 -9.34 12.11 -19.35
N ASN A 374 -8.59 13.22 -19.21
CA ASN A 374 -7.31 13.41 -19.91
C ASN A 374 -6.30 12.33 -19.48
N PRO A 375 -5.65 11.62 -20.45
CA PRO A 375 -4.75 10.49 -20.15
C PRO A 375 -3.58 10.82 -19.22
N ILE A 376 -3.08 12.07 -19.26
CA ILE A 376 -1.97 12.53 -18.40
C ILE A 376 -2.48 12.82 -16.98
N SER A 377 -3.69 13.34 -16.86
CA SER A 377 -4.28 13.74 -15.56
C SER A 377 -4.77 12.57 -14.74
N VAL A 378 -5.35 11.58 -15.41
CA VAL A 378 -5.99 10.41 -14.80
C VAL A 378 -5.08 9.67 -13.83
N PRO A 379 -3.81 9.36 -14.13
CA PRO A 379 -2.91 8.72 -13.18
C PRO A 379 -2.34 9.67 -12.13
N LYS A 380 -2.19 10.97 -12.42
CA LYS A 380 -1.51 11.92 -11.52
C LYS A 380 -2.33 12.33 -10.30
N GLN A 381 -3.62 12.60 -10.49
CA GLN A 381 -4.47 13.10 -9.40
C GLN A 381 -4.63 12.08 -8.26
N PRO A 382 -4.89 10.78 -8.51
CA PRO A 382 -4.94 9.80 -7.42
C PRO A 382 -3.62 9.69 -6.65
N VAL A 383 -2.48 9.83 -7.33
CA VAL A 383 -1.15 9.81 -6.68
C VAL A 383 -0.97 10.99 -5.74
N LEU A 384 -1.40 12.21 -6.14
CA LEU A 384 -1.36 13.38 -5.26
C LEU A 384 -2.23 13.16 -4.00
N ALA A 385 -3.42 12.61 -4.15
CA ALA A 385 -4.31 12.33 -3.03
C ALA A 385 -3.74 11.28 -2.06
N VAL A 386 -3.15 10.18 -2.58
CA VAL A 386 -2.51 9.15 -1.76
C VAL A 386 -1.24 9.67 -1.09
N ALA A 387 -0.46 10.52 -1.76
CA ALA A 387 0.71 11.16 -1.16
C ALA A 387 0.32 12.12 -0.02
N ALA A 388 -0.78 12.89 -0.18
CA ALA A 388 -1.32 13.74 0.87
C ALA A 388 -1.79 12.92 2.09
N TYR A 389 -2.47 11.81 1.85
CA TYR A 389 -2.86 10.86 2.90
C TYR A 389 -1.65 10.29 3.64
N SER A 390 -0.64 9.85 2.92
CA SER A 390 0.58 9.32 3.53
C SER A 390 1.32 10.38 4.36
N ALA A 391 1.40 11.61 3.86
CA ALA A 391 1.96 12.75 4.60
C ALA A 391 1.17 13.04 5.89
N LEU A 392 -0.17 12.95 5.86
CA LEU A 392 -1.01 13.13 7.04
C LEU A 392 -0.76 12.04 8.10
N LEU A 393 -0.64 10.78 7.68
CA LEU A 393 -0.30 9.68 8.57
C LEU A 393 1.06 9.88 9.23
N LEU A 394 2.07 10.29 8.46
CA LEU A 394 3.42 10.54 8.96
C LEU A 394 3.45 11.77 9.90
N ALA A 395 2.75 12.86 9.53
CA ALA A 395 2.62 14.05 10.36
C ALA A 395 2.06 13.73 11.75
N SER A 396 1.04 12.87 11.81
CA SER A 396 0.49 12.37 13.07
C SER A 396 1.54 11.66 13.93
N LEU A 397 2.38 10.82 13.32
CA LEU A 397 3.45 10.12 14.04
C LEU A 397 4.53 11.10 14.56
N GLN A 398 4.85 12.13 13.78
CA GLN A 398 5.84 13.14 14.17
C GLN A 398 5.33 14.08 15.26
N ALA A 399 4.07 14.50 15.17
CA ALA A 399 3.49 15.45 16.11
C ALA A 399 3.10 14.81 17.47
N PHE A 400 2.53 13.59 17.44
CA PHE A 400 1.88 13.00 18.61
C PHE A 400 2.36 11.57 18.92
N GLY A 401 3.25 11.01 18.12
CA GLY A 401 3.68 9.62 18.26
C GLY A 401 2.66 8.60 17.80
N ALA A 402 2.76 7.39 18.32
CA ALA A 402 2.00 6.24 17.85
C ALA A 402 0.58 6.15 18.40
N GLU A 403 0.37 6.63 19.62
CA GLU A 403 -0.88 6.46 20.35
C GLU A 403 -1.76 7.71 20.25
N ARG A 404 -3.04 7.50 20.49
CA ARG A 404 -4.01 8.56 20.55
C ARG A 404 -3.86 9.36 21.85
N GLY A 405 -3.47 10.62 21.75
CA GLY A 405 -3.36 11.55 22.86
C GLY A 405 -4.59 12.46 23.03
N GLN A 406 -4.48 13.46 23.90
CA GLN A 406 -5.54 14.42 24.22
C GLN A 406 -5.88 15.40 23.08
N ALA A 407 -5.00 15.54 22.08
CA ALA A 407 -5.23 16.43 20.93
C ALA A 407 -6.44 16.01 20.08
N TYR A 408 -6.81 14.74 20.11
CA TYR A 408 -7.93 14.21 19.34
C TYR A 408 -9.25 14.36 20.09
N ALA A 409 -10.35 14.55 19.36
CA ALA A 409 -11.70 14.58 19.93
C ALA A 409 -11.99 13.31 20.77
N PRO A 410 -12.81 13.38 21.82
CA PRO A 410 -13.19 12.22 22.61
C PRO A 410 -13.75 11.09 21.74
N LEU A 411 -13.49 9.85 22.14
CA LEU A 411 -14.04 8.70 21.43
C LEU A 411 -15.53 8.52 21.75
N PRO A 412 -16.35 8.16 20.78
CA PRO A 412 -17.75 7.83 21.04
C PRO A 412 -17.85 6.61 21.96
N LYS A 413 -18.95 6.51 22.72
CA LYS A 413 -19.19 5.46 23.73
C LYS A 413 -18.97 4.03 23.20
N TRP A 414 -19.31 3.79 21.93
CA TRP A 414 -19.16 2.49 21.27
C TRP A 414 -17.71 2.14 20.89
N ARG A 415 -16.76 3.12 20.89
CA ARG A 415 -15.37 2.95 20.48
C ARG A 415 -14.36 3.25 21.59
N ARG A 416 -14.67 2.97 22.84
CA ARG A 416 -13.93 3.41 24.05
C ARG A 416 -12.44 3.06 24.10
N HIS A 417 -11.94 2.09 23.35
CA HIS A 417 -10.60 1.53 23.50
C HIS A 417 -9.69 1.67 22.27
N ALA A 418 -9.97 2.61 21.37
CA ALA A 418 -9.09 2.84 20.22
C ALA A 418 -7.79 3.53 20.68
N ARG A 419 -6.71 2.80 20.68
CA ARG A 419 -5.38 3.31 21.05
C ARG A 419 -4.70 4.10 19.95
N ARG A 420 -4.97 3.80 18.68
CA ARG A 420 -4.41 4.47 17.51
C ARG A 420 -5.43 5.40 16.89
N PRO A 421 -5.06 6.65 16.49
CA PRO A 421 -5.97 7.51 15.77
C PRO A 421 -6.33 6.91 14.41
N SER A 422 -7.60 6.99 14.02
CA SER A 422 -8.07 6.62 12.68
C SER A 422 -7.82 7.75 11.69
N CYS A 423 -7.96 7.49 10.40
CA CYS A 423 -7.90 8.53 9.37
C CYS A 423 -8.93 9.64 9.61
N LEU A 424 -10.14 9.29 10.04
CA LEU A 424 -11.18 10.28 10.38
C LEU A 424 -10.78 11.17 11.58
N ASP A 425 -10.16 10.60 12.62
CA ASP A 425 -9.63 11.38 13.74
C ASP A 425 -8.60 12.41 13.28
N LEU A 426 -7.72 12.02 12.33
CA LEU A 426 -6.70 12.91 11.78
C LEU A 426 -7.31 14.03 10.93
N ILE A 427 -8.29 13.71 10.11
CA ILE A 427 -9.00 14.69 9.27
C ILE A 427 -9.77 15.67 10.14
N ALA A 428 -10.47 15.20 11.17
CA ALA A 428 -11.20 16.05 12.10
C ALA A 428 -10.26 17.01 12.84
N LEU A 429 -9.13 16.49 13.33
CA LEU A 429 -8.12 17.31 13.99
C LEU A 429 -7.50 18.34 13.02
N LEU A 430 -7.17 17.91 11.79
CA LEU A 430 -6.62 18.82 10.78
C LEU A 430 -7.59 19.99 10.48
N ARG A 431 -8.88 19.70 10.33
CA ARG A 431 -9.92 20.73 10.13
C ARG A 431 -9.98 21.71 11.30
N LYS A 432 -10.02 21.16 12.54
CA LYS A 432 -10.02 21.97 13.76
C LYS A 432 -8.82 22.92 13.82
N GLU A 433 -7.61 22.38 13.64
CA GLU A 433 -6.37 23.17 13.69
C GLU A 433 -6.27 24.22 12.58
N MET A 434 -6.85 23.96 11.40
CA MET A 434 -6.91 24.94 10.31
C MET A 434 -7.83 26.12 10.66
N VAL A 435 -8.95 25.87 11.33
CA VAL A 435 -9.87 26.94 11.82
C VAL A 435 -9.22 27.74 12.92
N GLU A 436 -8.56 27.08 13.88
CA GLU A 436 -7.91 27.73 15.02
C GLU A 436 -6.62 28.48 14.63
N ASN A 437 -5.99 28.13 13.50
CA ASN A 437 -4.71 28.70 13.06
C ASN A 437 -4.76 29.15 11.57
N PRO A 438 -5.64 30.08 11.18
CA PRO A 438 -5.80 30.47 9.77
C PRO A 438 -4.52 31.07 9.18
N GLY A 439 -3.70 31.74 9.97
CA GLY A 439 -2.41 32.30 9.54
C GLY A 439 -1.42 31.25 9.02
N LYS A 440 -1.47 30.02 9.51
CA LYS A 440 -0.58 28.93 9.04
C LYS A 440 -0.87 28.49 7.62
N VAL A 441 -2.08 28.67 7.13
CA VAL A 441 -2.51 28.32 5.76
C VAL A 441 -2.68 29.53 4.84
N ALA A 442 -2.54 30.73 5.35
CA ALA A 442 -2.69 31.98 4.58
C ALA A 442 -1.75 32.03 3.36
N HIS A 443 -0.50 31.54 3.51
CA HIS A 443 0.47 31.51 2.43
C HIS A 443 0.07 30.57 1.27
N LEU A 444 -0.89 29.69 1.47
CA LEU A 444 -1.49 28.83 0.44
C LEU A 444 -2.68 29.50 -0.26
N ASP A 445 -3.03 30.73 0.11
CA ASP A 445 -4.24 31.43 -0.35
C ASP A 445 -5.53 30.61 -0.11
N LEU A 446 -5.55 29.79 0.94
CA LEU A 446 -6.78 29.12 1.37
C LEU A 446 -7.67 30.14 2.05
N LYS A 447 -8.76 30.52 1.38
CA LYS A 447 -9.77 31.37 1.97
C LYS A 447 -10.65 30.55 2.91
N PRO A 448 -11.02 31.07 4.08
CA PRO A 448 -11.80 30.33 5.06
C PRO A 448 -13.27 30.18 4.62
N THR A 449 -13.53 29.23 3.72
CA THR A 449 -14.85 28.58 3.67
C THR A 449 -15.03 27.66 4.88
N PHE A 450 -14.21 27.90 5.89
CA PHE A 450 -14.11 27.12 7.12
C PHE A 450 -15.34 27.29 8.02
N GLU A 451 -16.14 28.35 7.87
CA GLU A 451 -17.43 28.50 8.54
C GLU A 451 -18.36 27.30 8.32
N ARG A 452 -18.26 26.65 7.16
CA ARG A 452 -18.99 25.39 6.88
C ARG A 452 -18.43 24.16 7.56
N PHE A 453 -17.14 24.16 7.91
CA PHE A 453 -16.55 23.04 8.67
C PHE A 453 -16.90 23.12 10.16
N THR A 454 -17.12 24.32 10.71
CA THR A 454 -17.55 24.50 12.09
C THR A 454 -19.01 24.11 12.28
N ALA A 455 -19.90 24.43 11.35
CA ALA A 455 -21.30 24.03 11.39
C ALA A 455 -21.49 22.51 11.31
N ALA A 456 -20.66 21.81 10.49
CA ALA A 456 -20.70 20.34 10.36
C ALA A 456 -19.97 19.59 11.49
N ALA A 457 -19.16 20.26 12.30
CA ALA A 457 -18.51 19.69 13.48
C ALA A 457 -19.37 19.87 14.75
N ALA A 458 -20.35 20.74 14.71
CA ALA A 458 -21.30 21.00 15.80
C ALA A 458 -22.61 20.18 15.67
N ALA A 459 -22.87 19.57 14.50
CA ALA A 459 -23.94 18.62 14.25
C ALA A 459 -23.44 17.18 14.26
#